data_ec071ea4b714a77c3a41b47c57fb45c4
#
_entry.id   ec071ea4b714a77c3a41b47c57fb45c4
#
_cell.length_a   1.000
_cell.length_b   1.000
_cell.length_c   1.000
_cell.angle_alpha   90.00
_cell.angle_beta   90.00
_cell.angle_gamma   90.00
#
_symmetry.space_group_name_H-M   'P 1'
#
loop_
_entity.id
_entity.type
_entity.pdbx_description
1 polymer ?
#
loop_
_entity_poly.entity_id
_entity_poly.type
_entity_poly.pdbx_seq_one_letter_code
_entity_poly.pdbx_strand_id
1 'polypeptide(L)'
;AGASETSQVDDEFESIVMLAQGYEDFRAQGQSLKGMLSEIEQDLIARALEETGGNVSRCAKLLKMQRTTLIERIKKYELRVA
;
A
#
# COMPACT_ATOMS: atom_id res chain seq x y z
N ALA A 1 -0.38 -25.46 20.41
CA ALA A 1 -0.41 -24.07 20.83
C ALA A 1 0.98 -23.45 20.73
N GLY A 2 2.01 -24.16 21.16
CA GLY A 2 3.38 -23.65 21.14
C GLY A 2 3.88 -23.31 19.73
N ALA A 3 3.59 -24.16 18.75
CA ALA A 3 4.01 -23.92 17.39
C ALA A 3 3.35 -22.68 16.79
N SER A 4 2.06 -22.48 17.06
CA SER A 4 1.34 -21.29 16.59
C SER A 4 1.89 -20.02 17.22
N GLU A 5 2.17 -20.08 18.51
CA GLU A 5 2.73 -18.93 19.23
C GLU A 5 4.11 -18.57 18.69
N THR A 6 4.93 -19.56 18.41
CA THR A 6 6.27 -19.35 17.85
C THR A 6 6.18 -18.66 16.49
N SER A 7 5.27 -19.12 15.62
CA SER A 7 5.07 -18.49 14.31
C SER A 7 4.62 -17.06 14.43
N GLN A 8 3.72 -16.76 15.36
CA GLN A 8 3.25 -15.41 15.60
C GLN A 8 4.36 -14.48 16.08
N VAL A 9 5.22 -14.99 16.97
CA VAL A 9 6.34 -14.22 17.46
C VAL A 9 7.30 -13.86 16.33
N ASP A 10 7.58 -14.82 15.44
CA ASP A 10 8.46 -14.56 14.30
C ASP A 10 7.85 -13.51 13.36
N ASP A 11 6.54 -13.61 13.08
CA ASP A 11 5.87 -12.64 12.24
C ASP A 11 5.87 -11.25 12.86
N GLU A 12 5.63 -11.16 14.16
CA GLU A 12 5.67 -9.89 14.88
C GLU A 12 7.07 -9.28 14.85
N PHE A 13 8.08 -10.11 15.03
CA PHE A 13 9.47 -9.65 14.99
C PHE A 13 9.82 -9.08 13.62
N GLU A 14 9.46 -9.79 12.54
CA GLU A 14 9.69 -9.29 11.19
C GLU A 14 8.95 -7.99 10.93
N SER A 15 7.71 -7.87 11.38
CA SER A 15 6.93 -6.65 11.24
C SER A 15 7.61 -5.49 11.96
N ILE A 16 8.11 -5.73 13.17
CA ILE A 16 8.79 -4.69 13.94
C ILE A 16 10.07 -4.24 13.22
N VAL A 17 10.84 -5.19 12.69
CA VAL A 17 12.07 -4.86 11.97
C VAL A 17 11.75 -4.04 10.73
N MET A 18 10.74 -4.43 9.96
CA MET A 18 10.32 -3.70 8.77
C MET A 18 9.84 -2.29 9.11
N LEU A 19 9.07 -2.14 10.19
CA LEU A 19 8.60 -0.82 10.62
C LEU A 19 9.77 0.06 11.06
N ALA A 20 10.74 -0.51 11.77
CA ALA A 20 11.92 0.22 12.20
C ALA A 20 12.74 0.72 11.00
N GLN A 21 12.94 -0.15 10.01
CA GLN A 21 13.64 0.22 8.79
C GLN A 21 12.87 1.30 8.01
N GLY A 22 11.56 1.17 7.95
CA GLY A 22 10.71 2.15 7.29
C GLY A 22 10.84 3.52 7.91
N TYR A 23 10.93 3.59 9.23
CA TYR A 23 11.10 4.85 9.93
C TYR A 23 12.47 5.49 9.62
N GLU A 24 13.52 4.71 9.64
CA GLU A 24 14.86 5.21 9.33
C GLU A 24 14.95 5.68 7.89
N ASP A 25 14.38 4.92 6.96
CA ASP A 25 14.34 5.31 5.54
C ASP A 25 13.56 6.61 5.38
N PHE A 26 12.44 6.72 6.06
CA PHE A 26 11.62 7.93 6.04
C PHE A 26 12.42 9.14 6.50
N ARG A 27 13.15 9.01 7.60
CA ARG A 27 13.99 10.10 8.11
C ARG A 27 15.12 10.46 7.15
N ALA A 28 15.75 9.44 6.58
CA ALA A 28 16.87 9.64 5.67
C ALA A 28 16.46 10.39 4.41
N GLN A 29 15.27 10.14 3.90
CA GLN A 29 14.76 10.81 2.71
C GLN A 29 14.29 12.23 2.96
N GLY A 30 14.06 12.60 4.22
CA GLY A 30 13.56 13.93 4.54
C GLY A 30 12.18 14.23 4.01
N GLN A 31 11.43 13.20 3.70
CA GLN A 31 10.12 13.32 3.11
C GLN A 31 9.05 13.52 4.18
N SER A 32 7.95 14.21 3.85
CA SER A 32 6.84 14.33 4.78
C SER A 32 6.05 13.02 4.85
N LEU A 33 5.41 12.78 5.99
CA LEU A 33 4.57 11.59 6.14
C LEU A 33 3.47 11.56 5.07
N LYS A 34 2.84 12.69 4.81
CA LYS A 34 1.79 12.79 3.79
C LYS A 34 2.34 12.44 2.41
N GLY A 35 3.53 12.93 2.07
CA GLY A 35 4.17 12.63 0.80
C GLY A 35 4.50 11.15 0.66
N MET A 36 5.04 10.55 1.72
CA MET A 36 5.34 9.13 1.73
C MET A 36 4.08 8.27 1.54
N LEU A 37 3.02 8.59 2.28
CA LEU A 37 1.77 7.85 2.17
C LEU A 37 1.15 8.00 0.79
N SER A 38 1.24 9.19 0.19
CA SER A 38 0.74 9.42 -1.16
C SER A 38 1.49 8.59 -2.19
N GLU A 39 2.80 8.49 -2.06
CA GLU A 39 3.61 7.67 -2.97
C GLU A 39 3.24 6.19 -2.87
N ILE A 40 3.06 5.69 -1.64
CA ILE A 40 2.67 4.30 -1.42
C ILE A 40 1.29 4.06 -2.01
N GLU A 41 0.34 4.94 -1.75
CA GLU A 41 -1.02 4.84 -2.27
C GLU A 41 -1.01 4.80 -3.79
N GLN A 42 -0.28 5.72 -4.41
CA GLN A 42 -0.18 5.81 -5.87
C GLN A 42 0.41 4.52 -6.45
N ASP A 43 1.47 4.01 -5.85
CA ASP A 43 2.12 2.80 -6.31
C ASP A 43 1.19 1.59 -6.21
N LEU A 44 0.51 1.43 -5.09
CA LEU A 44 -0.42 0.32 -4.89
C LEU A 44 -1.59 0.38 -5.87
N ILE A 45 -2.15 1.56 -6.09
CA ILE A 45 -3.25 1.73 -7.04
C ILE A 45 -2.76 1.42 -8.46
N ALA A 46 -1.60 1.93 -8.84
CA ALA A 46 -1.05 1.69 -10.17
C ALA A 46 -0.84 0.20 -10.44
N ARG A 47 -0.28 -0.51 -9.46
CA ARG A 47 -0.06 -1.95 -9.58
C ARG A 47 -1.36 -2.72 -9.66
N ALA A 48 -2.34 -2.35 -8.85
CA ALA A 48 -3.64 -3.00 -8.86
C ALA A 48 -4.39 -2.75 -10.17
N LEU A 49 -4.28 -1.55 -10.73
CA LEU A 49 -4.86 -1.25 -12.04
C LEU A 49 -4.21 -2.09 -13.13
N GLU A 50 -2.90 -2.22 -13.10
CA GLU A 50 -2.17 -3.03 -14.06
C GLU A 50 -2.60 -4.50 -13.95
N GLU A 51 -2.70 -5.02 -12.73
CA GLU A 51 -3.11 -6.40 -12.49
C GLU A 51 -4.52 -6.69 -12.99
N THR A 52 -5.42 -5.72 -12.88
CA THR A 52 -6.81 -5.88 -13.30
C THR A 52 -7.06 -5.41 -14.74
N GLY A 53 -6.01 -5.06 -15.46
CA GLY A 53 -6.14 -4.60 -16.85
C GLY A 53 -6.87 -3.28 -17.00
N GLY A 54 -6.80 -2.43 -15.97
CA GLY A 54 -7.46 -1.13 -15.98
C GLY A 54 -8.92 -1.16 -15.57
N ASN A 55 -9.39 -2.30 -15.07
CA ASN A 55 -10.78 -2.44 -14.61
C ASN A 55 -10.94 -1.81 -13.23
N VAL A 56 -11.56 -0.62 -13.19
CA VAL A 56 -11.70 0.15 -11.95
C VAL A 56 -12.51 -0.61 -10.89
N SER A 57 -13.58 -1.27 -11.30
CA SER A 57 -14.43 -2.01 -10.36
C SER A 57 -13.67 -3.15 -9.69
N ARG A 58 -12.90 -3.90 -10.47
CA ARG A 58 -12.08 -4.99 -9.92
C ARG A 58 -10.95 -4.44 -9.05
N CYS A 59 -10.34 -3.36 -9.49
CA CYS A 59 -9.28 -2.71 -8.74
C CYS A 59 -9.76 -2.26 -7.37
N ALA A 60 -10.95 -1.65 -7.31
CA ALA A 60 -11.54 -1.22 -6.05
C ALA A 60 -11.79 -2.40 -5.12
N LYS A 61 -12.29 -3.52 -5.65
CA LYS A 61 -12.49 -4.74 -4.85
C LYS A 61 -11.17 -5.30 -4.34
N LEU A 62 -10.17 -5.31 -5.19
CA LEU A 62 -8.84 -5.81 -4.82
C LEU A 62 -8.24 -4.98 -3.70
N LEU A 63 -8.39 -3.67 -3.76
CA LEU A 63 -7.86 -2.75 -2.77
C LEU A 63 -8.79 -2.55 -1.57
N LYS A 64 -9.97 -3.17 -1.60
CA LYS A 64 -10.98 -3.07 -0.54
C LYS A 64 -11.38 -1.63 -0.27
N MET A 65 -11.61 -0.88 -1.33
CA MET A 65 -12.05 0.51 -1.24
C MET A 65 -13.26 0.74 -2.14
N GLN A 66 -13.94 1.86 -1.93
CA GLN A 66 -15.09 2.20 -2.74
C GLN A 66 -14.65 2.66 -4.13
N ARG A 67 -15.46 2.33 -5.14
CA ARG A 67 -15.17 2.69 -6.52
C ARG A 67 -15.03 4.20 -6.69
N THR A 68 -15.94 4.96 -6.08
CA THR A 68 -15.88 6.42 -6.17
C THR A 68 -14.60 6.99 -5.59
N THR A 69 -14.18 6.48 -4.44
CA THR A 69 -12.92 6.90 -3.81
C THR A 69 -11.74 6.56 -4.70
N LEU A 70 -11.74 5.36 -5.30
CA LEU A 70 -10.68 4.96 -6.21
C LEU A 70 -10.60 5.88 -7.42
N ILE A 71 -11.74 6.22 -8.02
CA ILE A 71 -11.80 7.14 -9.16
C ILE A 71 -11.20 8.49 -8.80
N GLU A 72 -11.52 9.00 -7.62
CA GLU A 72 -10.96 10.26 -7.14
C GLU A 72 -9.44 10.19 -7.02
N ARG A 73 -8.92 9.08 -6.50
CA ARG A 73 -7.47 8.88 -6.37
C ARG A 73 -6.79 8.76 -7.73
N ILE A 74 -7.41 8.05 -8.65
CA ILE A 74 -6.90 7.92 -10.03
C ILE A 74 -6.77 9.30 -10.67
N LYS A 75 -7.78 10.15 -10.51
CA LYS A 75 -7.74 11.51 -11.04
C LYS A 75 -6.68 12.35 -10.34
N LYS A 76 -6.60 12.23 -9.02
CA LYS A 76 -5.64 12.99 -8.22
C LYS A 76 -4.21 12.70 -8.64
N TYR A 77 -3.90 11.45 -8.87
CA TYR A 77 -2.54 11.01 -9.24
C TYR A 77 -2.32 10.91 -10.74
N GLU A 78 -3.33 11.24 -11.53
CA GLU A 78 -3.28 11.18 -12.99
C GLU A 78 -2.83 9.81 -13.50
N LEU A 79 -3.38 8.76 -12.91
CA LEU A 79 -3.04 7.39 -13.28
C LEU A 79 -3.81 6.98 -14.53
N ARG A 80 -3.17 6.13 -15.32
CA ARG A 80 -3.80 5.61 -16.54
C ARG A 80 -4.76 4.49 -16.21
N VAL A 81 -5.95 4.61 -16.78
CA VAL A 81 -6.95 3.55 -16.80
C VAL A 81 -7.04 3.10 -18.25
N ALA A 82 -6.92 1.80 -18.46
CA ALA A 82 -6.89 1.25 -19.80
C ALA A 82 -8.15 1.54 -20.62
#